data_128af1810073d9cf503b7bb87d733fa1
#
_entry.id   128af1810073d9cf503b7bb87d733fa1
#
_cell.length_a   1.000
_cell.length_b   1.000
_cell.length_c   1.000
_cell.angle_alpha   90.00
_cell.angle_beta   90.00
_cell.angle_gamma   90.00
#
_symmetry.space_group_name_H-M   'P 1'
#
loop_
_entity.id
_entity.type
_entity.pdbx_description
1 polymer ?
#
loop_
_entity_poly.entity_id
_entity_poly.type
_entity_poly.pdbx_seq_one_letter_code
_entity_poly.pdbx_strand_id
1 'polypeptide(L)'
;MHPRSLILDMTRRFRDSGVPDPEVDSAVLLSFLCARSPLELRLDMETEIGMETVERYTALCERRLRREPLQYIIGECRFCGNSYIVTPDVLIPRPETELLCEWAVEKLSGNGLYRILDMCSGSGCIGITLKLLIPSSFVVLSDLSQAAAEIAGKNAERLSADIKVETGDLFENLHEGGFDLIISNPPYIPRNDCSFLQEEVRKEPVMALDGGNDGLDFYRRICREAPRYLRENGILMFELGEGQDKAVSRFMEESGFGNIEIREDFRQIRRMIAGTKR
;
A
#
# COMPACT_ATOMS: atom_id res chain seq x y z
N MET A 1 -8.60 35.63 2.11
CA MET A 1 -7.85 35.19 3.33
C MET A 1 -6.48 34.69 2.90
N HIS A 2 -5.43 34.97 3.71
CA HIS A 2 -4.08 34.49 3.35
C HIS A 2 -3.90 32.99 3.62
N PRO A 3 -3.18 32.25 2.74
CA PRO A 3 -2.96 30.81 2.88
C PRO A 3 -2.43 30.43 4.26
N ARG A 4 -1.43 31.15 4.76
CA ARG A 4 -0.82 30.93 6.07
C ARG A 4 -1.83 30.98 7.22
N SER A 5 -2.75 31.95 7.19
CA SER A 5 -3.77 32.08 8.23
C SER A 5 -4.76 30.92 8.22
N LEU A 6 -5.18 30.47 7.02
CA LEU A 6 -6.03 29.29 6.86
C LEU A 6 -5.37 28.02 7.39
N ILE A 7 -4.10 27.80 7.02
CA ILE A 7 -3.33 26.65 7.49
C ILE A 7 -3.20 26.67 9.02
N LEU A 8 -2.83 27.81 9.62
CA LEU A 8 -2.64 27.92 11.07
C LEU A 8 -3.93 27.69 11.85
N ASP A 9 -5.05 28.26 11.39
CA ASP A 9 -6.34 28.06 12.06
C ASP A 9 -6.75 26.59 12.00
N MET A 10 -6.65 25.98 10.84
CA MET A 10 -7.03 24.55 10.66
C MET A 10 -6.07 23.62 11.40
N THR A 11 -4.77 23.91 11.42
CA THR A 11 -3.80 23.15 12.23
C THR A 11 -4.20 23.10 13.70
N ARG A 12 -4.68 24.22 14.26
CA ARG A 12 -5.15 24.27 15.65
C ARG A 12 -6.38 23.37 15.84
N ARG A 13 -7.37 23.48 14.96
CA ARG A 13 -8.59 22.66 15.00
C ARG A 13 -8.28 21.17 14.88
N PHE A 14 -7.38 20.79 13.98
CA PHE A 14 -6.94 19.40 13.79
C PHE A 14 -6.24 18.87 15.06
N ARG A 15 -5.34 19.67 15.66
CA ARG A 15 -4.66 19.30 16.90
C ARG A 15 -5.65 19.08 18.04
N ASP A 16 -6.60 19.99 18.22
CA ASP A 16 -7.64 19.90 19.26
C ASP A 16 -8.55 18.68 19.07
N SER A 17 -8.68 18.21 17.84
CA SER A 17 -9.46 17.01 17.47
C SER A 17 -8.63 15.72 17.44
N GLY A 18 -7.34 15.76 17.82
CA GLY A 18 -6.47 14.59 17.88
C GLY A 18 -6.01 14.05 16.53
N VAL A 19 -6.05 14.82 15.45
CA VAL A 19 -5.46 14.45 14.16
C VAL A 19 -3.95 14.28 14.33
N PRO A 20 -3.33 13.15 13.87
CA PRO A 20 -1.93 12.83 14.16
C PRO A 20 -0.92 13.84 13.63
N ASP A 21 -1.10 14.32 12.40
CA ASP A 21 -0.16 15.21 11.69
C ASP A 21 -0.83 16.55 11.29
N PRO A 22 -1.31 17.37 12.27
CA PRO A 22 -2.19 18.50 12.00
C PRO A 22 -1.54 19.58 11.11
N GLU A 23 -0.24 19.81 11.25
CA GLU A 23 0.53 20.78 10.45
C GLU A 23 0.70 20.34 9.01
N VAL A 24 0.87 19.05 8.80
CA VAL A 24 1.04 18.45 7.46
C VAL A 24 -0.29 18.43 6.76
N ASP A 25 -1.30 17.86 7.39
CA ASP A 25 -2.62 17.64 6.79
C ASP A 25 -3.30 18.95 6.38
N SER A 26 -3.26 19.97 7.24
CA SER A 26 -3.83 21.28 6.92
C SER A 26 -3.17 21.93 5.70
N ALA A 27 -1.83 21.84 5.60
CA ALA A 27 -1.09 22.41 4.48
C ALA A 27 -1.29 21.61 3.19
N VAL A 28 -1.32 20.27 3.27
CA VAL A 28 -1.51 19.38 2.12
C VAL A 28 -2.90 19.55 1.52
N LEU A 29 -3.95 19.66 2.33
CA LEU A 29 -5.32 19.90 1.84
C LEU A 29 -5.45 21.23 1.09
N LEU A 30 -4.80 22.29 1.57
CA LEU A 30 -4.80 23.57 0.85
C LEU A 30 -3.94 23.49 -0.44
N SER A 31 -2.80 22.81 -0.35
CA SER A 31 -1.90 22.54 -1.49
C SER A 31 -2.63 21.82 -2.62
N PHE A 32 -3.41 20.80 -2.29
CA PHE A 32 -4.23 20.05 -3.24
C PHE A 32 -5.21 20.94 -4.01
N LEU A 33 -5.87 21.88 -3.32
CA LEU A 33 -6.83 22.79 -3.97
C LEU A 33 -6.18 23.88 -4.81
N CYS A 34 -5.01 24.36 -4.39
CA CYS A 34 -4.32 25.47 -5.05
C CYS A 34 -3.32 25.02 -6.13
N ALA A 35 -3.05 23.71 -6.25
CA ALA A 35 -1.98 23.16 -7.11
C ALA A 35 -0.61 23.81 -6.84
N ARG A 36 -0.32 24.14 -5.56
CA ARG A 36 0.92 24.76 -5.10
C ARG A 36 1.49 23.92 -3.95
N SER A 37 2.81 23.91 -3.83
CA SER A 37 3.45 23.13 -2.74
C SER A 37 3.07 23.70 -1.35
N PRO A 38 3.05 22.85 -0.30
CA PRO A 38 2.83 23.29 1.06
C PRO A 38 3.81 24.36 1.52
N LEU A 39 5.05 24.32 1.04
CA LEU A 39 6.08 25.30 1.37
C LEU A 39 5.76 26.67 0.76
N GLU A 40 5.41 26.70 -0.54
CA GLU A 40 5.00 27.94 -1.22
C GLU A 40 3.83 28.61 -0.53
N LEU A 41 2.81 27.84 -0.12
CA LEU A 41 1.64 28.36 0.57
C LEU A 41 1.96 28.92 1.98
N ARG A 42 2.92 28.30 2.67
CA ARG A 42 3.37 28.78 4.01
C ARG A 42 4.21 30.06 3.94
N LEU A 43 4.94 30.24 2.86
CA LEU A 43 5.80 31.41 2.62
C LEU A 43 5.07 32.56 1.93
N ASP A 44 3.92 32.31 1.33
CA ASP A 44 3.14 33.33 0.63
C ASP A 44 2.44 34.26 1.63
N MET A 45 2.89 35.51 1.62
CA MET A 45 2.39 36.59 2.48
C MET A 45 1.48 37.58 1.72
N GLU A 46 1.40 37.46 0.39
CA GLU A 46 0.80 38.47 -0.49
C GLU A 46 -0.49 38.00 -1.16
N THR A 47 -0.54 36.73 -1.56
CA THR A 47 -1.69 36.18 -2.29
C THR A 47 -2.88 35.94 -1.37
N GLU A 48 -4.05 36.37 -1.78
CA GLU A 48 -5.31 36.03 -1.12
C GLU A 48 -5.98 34.82 -1.77
N ILE A 49 -6.45 33.90 -0.95
CA ILE A 49 -7.27 32.77 -1.38
C ILE A 49 -8.71 33.24 -1.58
N GLY A 50 -9.28 32.97 -2.76
CA GLY A 50 -10.66 33.31 -3.07
C GLY A 50 -11.67 32.52 -2.23
N MET A 51 -12.85 33.10 -2.01
CA MET A 51 -13.87 32.52 -1.12
C MET A 51 -14.28 31.09 -1.52
N GLU A 52 -14.45 30.81 -2.81
CA GLU A 52 -14.76 29.46 -3.31
C GLU A 52 -13.73 28.41 -2.85
N THR A 53 -12.43 28.74 -2.96
CA THR A 53 -11.37 27.85 -2.50
C THR A 53 -11.39 27.70 -0.98
N VAL A 54 -11.69 28.76 -0.24
CA VAL A 54 -11.84 28.70 1.24
C VAL A 54 -12.98 27.78 1.64
N GLU A 55 -14.11 27.85 0.97
CA GLU A 55 -15.26 26.96 1.22
C GLU A 55 -14.92 25.50 0.94
N ARG A 56 -14.30 25.23 -0.22
CA ARG A 56 -13.84 23.88 -0.58
C ARG A 56 -12.81 23.36 0.42
N TYR A 57 -11.84 24.19 0.81
CA TYR A 57 -10.86 23.83 1.83
C TYR A 57 -11.51 23.46 3.16
N THR A 58 -12.45 24.28 3.62
CA THR A 58 -13.22 24.03 4.84
C THR A 58 -13.96 22.70 4.76
N ALA A 59 -14.60 22.40 3.63
CA ALA A 59 -15.32 21.14 3.43
C ALA A 59 -14.40 19.92 3.51
N LEU A 60 -13.20 19.98 2.90
CA LEU A 60 -12.21 18.90 3.01
C LEU A 60 -11.69 18.76 4.45
N CYS A 61 -11.45 19.87 5.11
CA CYS A 61 -11.01 19.87 6.51
C CYS A 61 -12.06 19.29 7.46
N GLU A 62 -13.36 19.53 7.23
CA GLU A 62 -14.44 18.91 8.03
C GLU A 62 -14.47 17.39 7.87
N ARG A 63 -14.12 16.85 6.69
CA ARG A 63 -13.91 15.39 6.50
C ARG A 63 -12.75 14.90 7.36
N ARG A 64 -11.62 15.62 7.35
CA ARG A 64 -10.43 15.27 8.13
C ARG A 64 -10.67 15.35 9.64
N LEU A 65 -11.43 16.34 10.11
CA LEU A 65 -11.88 16.44 11.50
C LEU A 65 -12.71 15.23 11.96
N ARG A 66 -13.44 14.59 11.04
CA ARG A 66 -14.10 13.30 11.27
C ARG A 66 -13.17 12.09 11.17
N ARG A 67 -11.86 12.33 11.19
CA ARG A 67 -10.81 11.31 11.15
C ARG A 67 -10.79 10.49 9.85
N GLU A 68 -11.37 11.01 8.76
CA GLU A 68 -11.21 10.39 7.43
C GLU A 68 -9.73 10.48 7.00
N PRO A 69 -9.11 9.40 6.50
CA PRO A 69 -7.72 9.43 6.04
C PRO A 69 -7.48 10.53 5.01
N LEU A 70 -6.38 11.25 5.15
CA LEU A 70 -6.01 12.35 4.24
C LEU A 70 -6.00 11.88 2.79
N GLN A 71 -5.46 10.70 2.52
CA GLN A 71 -5.33 10.13 1.19
C GLN A 71 -6.71 9.85 0.55
N TYR A 72 -7.71 9.42 1.33
CA TYR A 72 -9.07 9.25 0.80
C TYR A 72 -9.77 10.57 0.54
N ILE A 73 -9.44 11.61 1.32
CA ILE A 73 -9.96 12.96 1.08
C ILE A 73 -9.43 13.52 -0.24
N ILE A 74 -8.15 13.30 -0.51
CA ILE A 74 -7.45 13.74 -1.73
C ILE A 74 -7.76 12.82 -2.92
N GLY A 75 -8.01 11.53 -2.65
CA GLY A 75 -8.25 10.50 -3.66
C GLY A 75 -6.97 9.85 -4.20
N GLU A 76 -5.81 10.19 -3.67
CA GLU A 76 -4.54 9.62 -4.12
C GLU A 76 -3.50 9.50 -3.00
N CYS A 77 -2.54 8.59 -3.21
CA CYS A 77 -1.38 8.35 -2.35
C CYS A 77 -0.11 8.26 -3.18
N ARG A 78 0.97 8.85 -2.70
CA ARG A 78 2.30 8.67 -3.29
C ARG A 78 2.92 7.35 -2.84
N PHE A 79 3.52 6.63 -3.81
CA PHE A 79 4.23 5.38 -3.56
C PHE A 79 5.31 5.17 -4.64
N CYS A 80 6.55 4.91 -4.24
CA CYS A 80 7.71 4.76 -5.13
C CYS A 80 7.79 5.87 -6.21
N GLY A 81 7.56 7.13 -5.81
CA GLY A 81 7.62 8.29 -6.70
C GLY A 81 6.41 8.50 -7.62
N ASN A 82 5.47 7.56 -7.70
CA ASN A 82 4.26 7.66 -8.50
C ASN A 82 3.04 8.03 -7.64
N SER A 83 1.95 8.48 -8.27
CA SER A 83 0.67 8.77 -7.60
C SER A 83 -0.35 7.69 -7.94
N TYR A 84 -0.88 7.03 -6.92
CA TYR A 84 -1.88 5.96 -7.02
C TYR A 84 -3.24 6.45 -6.52
N ILE A 85 -4.29 6.16 -7.28
CA ILE A 85 -5.67 6.36 -6.86
C ILE A 85 -5.95 5.46 -5.66
N VAL A 86 -6.54 6.04 -4.61
CA VAL A 86 -7.00 5.30 -3.45
C VAL A 86 -8.41 5.72 -3.07
N THR A 87 -9.21 4.75 -2.67
CA THR A 87 -10.59 4.92 -2.19
C THR A 87 -10.78 4.07 -0.93
N PRO A 88 -11.88 4.20 -0.20
CA PRO A 88 -12.20 3.31 0.91
C PRO A 88 -12.29 1.81 0.56
N ASP A 89 -12.12 1.44 -0.71
CA ASP A 89 -12.11 0.05 -1.17
C ASP A 89 -10.74 -0.61 -1.15
N VAL A 90 -9.65 0.17 -0.94
CA VAL A 90 -8.26 -0.33 -0.94
C VAL A 90 -7.48 0.17 0.26
N LEU A 91 -6.53 -0.65 0.73
CA LEU A 91 -5.54 -0.20 1.70
C LEU A 91 -4.72 0.97 1.13
N ILE A 92 -4.50 2.00 1.93
CA ILE A 92 -3.61 3.11 1.56
C ILE A 92 -2.17 2.56 1.53
N PRO A 93 -1.42 2.67 0.41
CA PRO A 93 -0.04 2.24 0.33
C PRO A 93 0.82 2.80 1.47
N ARG A 94 1.65 1.94 2.08
CA ARG A 94 2.50 2.31 3.23
C ARG A 94 3.94 2.56 2.77
N PRO A 95 4.65 3.51 3.38
CA PRO A 95 6.06 3.76 3.05
C PRO A 95 6.97 2.53 3.25
N GLU A 96 6.67 1.71 4.26
CA GLU A 96 7.42 0.48 4.54
C GLU A 96 7.33 -0.53 3.39
N THR A 97 6.20 -0.56 2.66
CA THR A 97 5.98 -1.43 1.50
C THR A 97 6.86 -1.04 0.31
N GLU A 98 7.35 0.22 0.23
CA GLU A 98 8.32 0.63 -0.81
C GLU A 98 9.61 -0.18 -0.72
N LEU A 99 10.08 -0.47 0.50
CA LEU A 99 11.27 -1.30 0.74
C LEU A 99 11.10 -2.73 0.22
N LEU A 100 9.89 -3.27 0.26
CA LEU A 100 9.59 -4.59 -0.30
C LEU A 100 9.75 -4.58 -1.82
N CYS A 101 9.31 -3.51 -2.50
CA CYS A 101 9.50 -3.33 -3.95
C CYS A 101 10.99 -3.21 -4.31
N GLU A 102 11.75 -2.40 -3.56
CA GLU A 102 13.19 -2.24 -3.78
C GLU A 102 13.90 -3.59 -3.64
N TRP A 103 13.59 -4.33 -2.60
CA TRP A 103 14.18 -5.66 -2.39
C TRP A 103 13.79 -6.67 -3.47
N ALA A 104 12.56 -6.63 -3.96
CA ALA A 104 12.10 -7.48 -5.06
C ALA A 104 12.92 -7.21 -6.34
N VAL A 105 13.19 -5.94 -6.65
CA VAL A 105 14.05 -5.56 -7.79
C VAL A 105 15.47 -6.08 -7.62
N GLU A 106 16.06 -5.97 -6.42
CA GLU A 106 17.37 -6.53 -6.13
C GLU A 106 17.41 -8.06 -6.35
N LYS A 107 16.37 -8.77 -5.91
CA LYS A 107 16.26 -10.24 -6.05
C LYS A 107 16.11 -10.68 -7.51
N LEU A 108 15.41 -9.90 -8.31
CA LEU A 108 15.21 -10.12 -9.74
C LEU A 108 16.34 -9.54 -10.59
N SER A 109 17.53 -9.40 -10.05
CA SER A 109 18.68 -8.74 -10.68
C SER A 109 18.93 -9.20 -12.12
N GLY A 110 18.88 -8.25 -13.07
CA GLY A 110 19.14 -8.46 -14.50
C GLY A 110 17.99 -8.04 -15.43
N ASN A 111 18.27 -8.05 -16.73
CA ASN A 111 17.28 -7.72 -17.79
C ASN A 111 16.44 -8.96 -18.20
N GLY A 112 15.99 -9.76 -17.24
CA GLY A 112 15.21 -10.96 -17.49
C GLY A 112 13.76 -10.66 -17.87
N LEU A 113 13.13 -11.63 -18.57
CA LEU A 113 11.67 -11.68 -18.77
C LEU A 113 11.05 -12.35 -17.55
N TYR A 114 10.76 -11.57 -16.52
CA TYR A 114 10.21 -12.10 -15.28
C TYR A 114 8.68 -12.19 -15.31
N ARG A 115 8.16 -13.25 -14.70
CA ARG A 115 6.73 -13.42 -14.40
C ARG A 115 6.52 -13.13 -12.92
N ILE A 116 5.74 -12.13 -12.61
CA ILE A 116 5.52 -11.63 -11.24
C ILE A 116 4.05 -11.71 -10.90
N LEU A 117 3.72 -12.25 -9.73
CA LEU A 117 2.39 -12.23 -9.15
C LEU A 117 2.39 -11.35 -7.90
N ASP A 118 1.60 -10.29 -7.91
CA ASP A 118 1.28 -9.48 -6.74
C ASP A 118 -0.04 -9.97 -6.15
N MET A 119 0.02 -10.64 -5.01
CA MET A 119 -1.11 -11.28 -4.32
C MET A 119 -1.63 -10.38 -3.21
N CYS A 120 -2.96 -10.24 -3.09
CA CYS A 120 -3.62 -9.26 -2.22
C CYS A 120 -3.23 -7.83 -2.64
N SER A 121 -3.35 -7.55 -3.93
CA SER A 121 -2.72 -6.39 -4.57
C SER A 121 -3.33 -5.03 -4.18
N GLY A 122 -4.57 -5.00 -3.65
CA GLY A 122 -5.24 -3.77 -3.23
C GLY A 122 -5.28 -2.72 -4.35
N SER A 123 -4.61 -1.59 -4.17
CA SER A 123 -4.48 -0.54 -5.18
C SER A 123 -3.58 -0.91 -6.37
N GLY A 124 -2.91 -2.06 -6.33
CA GLY A 124 -1.93 -2.52 -7.32
C GLY A 124 -0.55 -1.86 -7.17
N CYS A 125 -0.29 -1.15 -6.08
CA CYS A 125 0.91 -0.33 -5.93
C CYS A 125 2.21 -1.13 -6.02
N ILE A 126 2.27 -2.36 -5.51
CA ILE A 126 3.47 -3.22 -5.57
C ILE A 126 3.69 -3.69 -7.02
N GLY A 127 2.73 -4.40 -7.60
CA GLY A 127 2.91 -5.01 -8.92
C GLY A 127 3.06 -3.99 -10.04
N ILE A 128 2.34 -2.86 -9.99
CA ILE A 128 2.49 -1.76 -10.95
C ILE A 128 3.87 -1.14 -10.81
N THR A 129 4.36 -0.88 -9.58
CA THR A 129 5.72 -0.37 -9.36
C THR A 129 6.76 -1.32 -9.94
N LEU A 130 6.63 -2.63 -9.71
CA LEU A 130 7.55 -3.63 -10.28
C LEU A 130 7.51 -3.64 -11.81
N LYS A 131 6.32 -3.50 -12.42
CA LYS A 131 6.19 -3.36 -13.87
C LYS A 131 6.90 -2.13 -14.42
N LEU A 132 6.80 -0.99 -13.74
CA LEU A 132 7.46 0.25 -14.14
C LEU A 132 8.99 0.16 -14.01
N LEU A 133 9.49 -0.50 -12.95
CA LEU A 133 10.93 -0.69 -12.72
C LEU A 133 11.54 -1.80 -13.59
N ILE A 134 10.73 -2.80 -13.97
CA ILE A 134 11.14 -3.93 -14.83
C ILE A 134 10.17 -4.02 -16.03
N PRO A 135 10.26 -3.12 -17.02
CA PRO A 135 9.28 -3.01 -18.08
C PRO A 135 9.08 -4.29 -18.93
N SER A 136 10.10 -5.15 -19.00
CA SER A 136 10.06 -6.44 -19.69
C SER A 136 9.28 -7.53 -18.92
N SER A 137 8.92 -7.30 -17.65
CA SER A 137 8.20 -8.28 -16.84
C SER A 137 6.75 -8.47 -17.32
N PHE A 138 6.23 -9.69 -17.10
CA PHE A 138 4.81 -9.98 -17.15
C PHE A 138 4.27 -9.98 -15.72
N VAL A 139 3.34 -9.07 -15.41
CA VAL A 139 2.82 -8.88 -14.05
C VAL A 139 1.34 -9.21 -14.01
N VAL A 140 0.96 -10.03 -13.02
CA VAL A 140 -0.42 -10.32 -12.66
C VAL A 140 -0.68 -9.75 -11.27
N LEU A 141 -1.76 -9.00 -11.12
CA LEU A 141 -2.31 -8.57 -9.84
C LEU A 141 -3.47 -9.48 -9.49
N SER A 142 -3.56 -9.93 -8.24
CA SER A 142 -4.68 -10.74 -7.76
C SER A 142 -5.22 -10.18 -6.45
N ASP A 143 -6.52 -9.94 -6.40
CA ASP A 143 -7.21 -9.51 -5.18
C ASP A 143 -8.56 -10.20 -5.04
N LEU A 144 -9.02 -10.41 -3.79
CA LEU A 144 -10.33 -10.95 -3.52
C LEU A 144 -11.45 -9.94 -3.83
N SER A 145 -11.16 -8.64 -3.63
CA SER A 145 -12.12 -7.56 -3.81
C SER A 145 -12.19 -7.13 -5.27
N GLN A 146 -13.36 -7.28 -5.90
CA GLN A 146 -13.62 -6.74 -7.23
C GLN A 146 -13.41 -5.21 -7.27
N ALA A 147 -13.81 -4.49 -6.22
CA ALA A 147 -13.63 -3.04 -6.14
C ALA A 147 -12.14 -2.67 -6.08
N ALA A 148 -11.32 -3.42 -5.34
CA ALA A 148 -9.87 -3.23 -5.33
C ALA A 148 -9.24 -3.51 -6.70
N ALA A 149 -9.65 -4.60 -7.37
CA ALA A 149 -9.20 -4.92 -8.72
C ALA A 149 -9.52 -3.82 -9.73
N GLU A 150 -10.69 -3.18 -9.63
CA GLU A 150 -11.06 -2.03 -10.47
C GLU A 150 -10.17 -0.80 -10.21
N ILE A 151 -9.83 -0.53 -8.93
CA ILE A 151 -8.88 0.55 -8.59
C ILE A 151 -7.49 0.23 -9.11
N ALA A 152 -7.02 -1.01 -8.96
CA ALA A 152 -5.73 -1.46 -9.51
C ALA A 152 -5.68 -1.29 -11.04
N GLY A 153 -6.76 -1.66 -11.75
CA GLY A 153 -6.89 -1.44 -13.19
C GLY A 153 -6.78 0.03 -13.59
N LYS A 154 -7.50 0.93 -12.87
CA LYS A 154 -7.42 2.39 -13.09
C LYS A 154 -6.01 2.93 -12.83
N ASN A 155 -5.31 2.42 -11.81
CA ASN A 155 -3.93 2.80 -11.54
C ASN A 155 -2.98 2.33 -12.63
N ALA A 156 -3.17 1.11 -13.13
CA ALA A 156 -2.40 0.58 -14.25
C ALA A 156 -2.56 1.41 -15.51
N GLU A 157 -3.79 1.76 -15.88
CA GLU A 157 -4.08 2.65 -17.01
C GLU A 157 -3.44 4.03 -16.81
N ARG A 158 -3.64 4.65 -15.64
CA ARG A 158 -3.07 5.98 -15.30
C ARG A 158 -1.56 6.02 -15.44
N LEU A 159 -0.87 4.95 -15.06
CA LEU A 159 0.58 4.83 -15.08
C LEU A 159 1.12 4.13 -16.33
N SER A 160 0.25 3.80 -17.29
CA SER A 160 0.59 3.10 -18.54
C SER A 160 1.35 1.79 -18.29
N ALA A 161 0.99 1.08 -17.23
CA ALA A 161 1.54 -0.22 -16.87
C ALA A 161 0.71 -1.33 -17.53
N ASP A 162 1.31 -2.06 -18.47
CA ASP A 162 0.68 -3.23 -19.09
C ASP A 162 0.73 -4.42 -18.13
N ILE A 163 -0.36 -4.65 -17.43
CA ILE A 163 -0.52 -5.69 -16.40
C ILE A 163 -1.85 -6.43 -16.58
N LYS A 164 -1.93 -7.63 -16.02
CA LYS A 164 -3.16 -8.40 -15.92
C LYS A 164 -3.74 -8.28 -14.51
N VAL A 165 -5.04 -8.05 -14.38
CA VAL A 165 -5.73 -8.03 -13.08
C VAL A 165 -6.70 -9.18 -13.02
N GLU A 166 -6.62 -9.98 -11.96
CA GLU A 166 -7.48 -11.12 -11.67
C GLU A 166 -8.21 -10.90 -10.34
N THR A 167 -9.44 -11.35 -10.24
CA THR A 167 -10.22 -11.32 -9.00
C THR A 167 -10.48 -12.73 -8.52
N GLY A 168 -10.12 -13.04 -7.27
CA GLY A 168 -10.33 -14.36 -6.68
C GLY A 168 -9.69 -14.51 -5.30
N ASP A 169 -10.04 -15.59 -4.60
CA ASP A 169 -9.46 -15.91 -3.29
C ASP A 169 -8.09 -16.55 -3.47
N LEU A 170 -7.05 -15.73 -3.34
CA LEU A 170 -5.65 -16.09 -3.53
C LEU A 170 -5.42 -16.72 -4.91
N PHE A 171 -5.14 -18.02 -4.98
CA PHE A 171 -4.81 -18.75 -6.20
C PHE A 171 -6.02 -19.29 -6.98
N GLU A 172 -7.25 -19.14 -6.45
CA GLU A 172 -8.44 -19.83 -6.96
C GLU A 172 -8.69 -19.61 -8.46
N ASN A 173 -8.55 -18.38 -8.92
CA ASN A 173 -8.83 -18.00 -10.31
C ASN A 173 -7.56 -17.80 -11.15
N LEU A 174 -6.40 -18.19 -10.63
CA LEU A 174 -5.15 -18.13 -11.37
C LEU A 174 -5.00 -19.35 -12.27
N HIS A 175 -5.07 -19.12 -13.57
CA HIS A 175 -4.85 -20.16 -14.59
C HIS A 175 -3.40 -20.25 -15.06
N GLU A 176 -2.55 -19.35 -14.57
CA GLU A 176 -1.16 -19.22 -14.97
C GLU A 176 -0.24 -19.62 -13.82
N GLY A 177 0.93 -20.15 -14.18
CA GLY A 177 1.98 -20.51 -13.23
C GLY A 177 3.36 -20.17 -13.80
N GLY A 178 4.40 -20.74 -13.16
CA GLY A 178 5.78 -20.51 -13.57
C GLY A 178 6.25 -19.08 -13.23
N PHE A 179 5.74 -18.51 -12.14
CA PHE A 179 6.16 -17.22 -11.66
C PHE A 179 7.61 -17.26 -11.12
N ASP A 180 8.37 -16.23 -11.45
CA ASP A 180 9.70 -15.99 -10.88
C ASP A 180 9.61 -15.42 -9.47
N LEU A 181 8.58 -14.61 -9.24
CA LEU A 181 8.29 -13.96 -7.98
C LEU A 181 6.79 -13.99 -7.69
N ILE A 182 6.44 -14.45 -6.49
CA ILE A 182 5.15 -14.17 -5.85
C ILE A 182 5.44 -13.22 -4.69
N ILE A 183 4.81 -12.05 -4.70
CA ILE A 183 4.99 -11.01 -3.69
C ILE A 183 3.63 -10.66 -3.09
N SER A 184 3.58 -10.37 -1.80
CA SER A 184 2.32 -10.01 -1.15
C SER A 184 2.54 -9.13 0.07
N ASN A 185 1.67 -8.16 0.25
CA ASN A 185 1.39 -7.52 1.53
C ASN A 185 -0.02 -7.96 1.98
N PRO A 186 -0.17 -9.18 2.53
CA PRO A 186 -1.47 -9.71 2.87
C PRO A 186 -2.01 -9.10 4.17
N PRO A 187 -3.32 -9.20 4.44
CA PRO A 187 -3.87 -8.85 5.76
C PRO A 187 -3.19 -9.66 6.86
N TYR A 188 -2.64 -8.96 7.87
CA TYR A 188 -1.81 -9.59 8.91
C TYR A 188 -2.17 -9.17 10.34
N ILE A 189 -3.19 -8.36 10.54
CA ILE A 189 -3.60 -7.90 11.87
C ILE A 189 -4.49 -8.96 12.52
N PRO A 190 -4.19 -9.41 13.77
CA PRO A 190 -5.10 -10.28 14.49
C PRO A 190 -6.49 -9.65 14.61
N ARG A 191 -7.54 -10.43 14.34
CA ARG A 191 -8.92 -9.94 14.26
C ARG A 191 -9.32 -9.09 15.46
N ASN A 192 -8.96 -9.53 16.66
CA ASN A 192 -9.30 -8.83 17.89
C ASN A 192 -8.60 -7.45 18.00
N ASP A 193 -7.45 -7.29 17.34
CA ASP A 193 -6.66 -6.07 17.42
C ASP A 193 -7.15 -5.01 16.42
N CYS A 194 -7.93 -5.40 15.39
CA CYS A 194 -8.48 -4.46 14.41
C CYS A 194 -9.32 -3.34 15.04
N SER A 195 -9.99 -3.61 16.16
CA SER A 195 -10.79 -2.60 16.86
C SER A 195 -9.97 -1.57 17.64
N PHE A 196 -8.69 -1.85 17.91
CA PHE A 196 -7.77 -0.98 18.66
C PHE A 196 -6.86 -0.15 17.76
N LEU A 197 -6.97 -0.30 16.46
CA LEU A 197 -6.20 0.48 15.49
C LEU A 197 -6.55 1.97 15.56
N GLN A 198 -5.64 2.80 15.07
CA GLN A 198 -5.90 4.24 14.91
C GLN A 198 -7.20 4.47 14.15
N GLU A 199 -7.89 5.53 14.47
CA GLU A 199 -9.22 5.82 13.95
C GLU A 199 -9.25 5.91 12.43
N GLU A 200 -8.20 6.47 11.83
CA GLU A 200 -8.01 6.53 10.38
C GLU A 200 -7.90 5.12 9.77
N VAL A 201 -7.08 4.26 10.36
CA VAL A 201 -6.89 2.88 9.87
C VAL A 201 -8.18 2.06 9.96
N ARG A 202 -8.99 2.30 10.98
CA ARG A 202 -10.32 1.65 11.11
C ARG A 202 -11.32 2.06 10.02
N LYS A 203 -11.03 3.10 9.24
CA LYS A 203 -11.82 3.51 8.07
C LYS A 203 -11.37 2.86 6.76
N GLU A 204 -10.25 2.15 6.81
CA GLU A 204 -9.78 1.34 5.69
C GLU A 204 -10.54 0.00 5.63
N PRO A 205 -10.55 -0.71 4.49
CA PRO A 205 -11.33 -1.95 4.37
C PRO A 205 -10.88 -3.00 5.39
N VAL A 206 -11.79 -3.50 6.19
CA VAL A 206 -11.49 -4.53 7.22
C VAL A 206 -10.84 -5.76 6.58
N MET A 207 -11.27 -6.16 5.37
CA MET A 207 -10.70 -7.29 4.66
C MET A 207 -9.23 -7.11 4.27
N ALA A 208 -8.74 -5.88 4.19
CA ALA A 208 -7.33 -5.58 3.92
C ALA A 208 -6.48 -5.55 5.21
N LEU A 209 -7.11 -5.67 6.38
CA LEU A 209 -6.46 -5.59 7.70
C LEU A 209 -6.53 -6.92 8.45
N ASP A 210 -7.69 -7.59 8.46
CA ASP A 210 -7.98 -8.80 9.27
C ASP A 210 -7.24 -10.03 8.70
N GLY A 211 -6.14 -10.40 9.35
CA GLY A 211 -5.33 -11.59 9.05
C GLY A 211 -5.81 -12.88 9.73
N GLY A 212 -7.03 -12.88 10.29
CA GLY A 212 -7.58 -14.02 11.03
C GLY A 212 -7.29 -13.93 12.53
N ASN A 213 -7.46 -15.05 13.24
CA ASN A 213 -7.41 -15.06 14.71
C ASN A 213 -6.06 -14.62 15.28
N ASP A 214 -4.97 -15.00 14.64
CA ASP A 214 -3.59 -14.70 15.04
C ASP A 214 -2.83 -13.83 14.03
N GLY A 215 -3.52 -13.33 12.99
CA GLY A 215 -2.91 -12.52 11.95
C GLY A 215 -2.08 -13.30 10.94
N LEU A 216 -2.16 -14.61 10.90
CA LEU A 216 -1.26 -15.47 10.11
C LEU A 216 -1.98 -16.32 9.04
N ASP A 217 -3.30 -16.18 8.89
CA ASP A 217 -4.10 -17.06 8.03
C ASP A 217 -3.68 -16.99 6.55
N PHE A 218 -3.42 -15.80 6.04
CA PHE A 218 -2.99 -15.61 4.65
C PHE A 218 -1.59 -16.18 4.40
N TYR A 219 -0.65 -15.97 5.31
CA TYR A 219 0.69 -16.53 5.17
C TYR A 219 0.67 -18.06 5.09
N ARG A 220 -0.11 -18.72 5.95
CA ARG A 220 -0.26 -20.19 5.93
C ARG A 220 -0.81 -20.67 4.58
N ARG A 221 -1.85 -19.99 4.08
CA ARG A 221 -2.50 -20.37 2.82
C ARG A 221 -1.57 -20.14 1.64
N ILE A 222 -0.95 -18.96 1.56
CA ILE A 222 -0.05 -18.60 0.45
C ILE A 222 1.18 -19.51 0.46
N CYS A 223 1.86 -19.71 1.59
CA CYS A 223 3.04 -20.58 1.66
C CYS A 223 2.74 -22.01 1.17
N ARG A 224 1.58 -22.57 1.56
CA ARG A 224 1.19 -23.94 1.17
C ARG A 224 0.97 -24.09 -0.34
N GLU A 225 0.44 -23.08 -1.00
CA GLU A 225 0.02 -23.15 -2.40
C GLU A 225 1.05 -22.58 -3.38
N ALA A 226 1.80 -21.56 -2.97
CA ALA A 226 2.78 -20.86 -3.81
C ALA A 226 3.78 -21.78 -4.55
N PRO A 227 4.28 -22.90 -3.97
CA PRO A 227 5.19 -23.77 -4.70
C PRO A 227 4.64 -24.34 -6.01
N ARG A 228 3.32 -24.46 -6.15
CA ARG A 228 2.68 -24.97 -7.38
C ARG A 228 2.70 -23.94 -8.51
N TYR A 229 2.77 -22.67 -8.16
CA TYR A 229 2.70 -21.55 -9.09
C TYR A 229 4.08 -20.95 -9.39
N LEU A 230 5.05 -21.15 -8.50
CA LEU A 230 6.44 -20.74 -8.72
C LEU A 230 7.18 -21.73 -9.62
N ARG A 231 8.05 -21.20 -10.49
CA ARG A 231 9.06 -22.02 -11.17
C ARG A 231 10.11 -22.53 -10.19
N GLU A 232 10.96 -23.44 -10.64
CA GLU A 232 12.16 -23.83 -9.86
C GLU A 232 13.04 -22.61 -9.57
N ASN A 233 13.51 -22.50 -8.35
CA ASN A 233 14.21 -21.33 -7.81
C ASN A 233 13.40 -20.01 -7.83
N GLY A 234 12.08 -20.09 -8.02
CA GLY A 234 11.19 -18.94 -7.86
C GLY A 234 11.13 -18.46 -6.41
N ILE A 235 10.80 -17.20 -6.22
CA ILE A 235 10.90 -16.50 -4.94
C ILE A 235 9.50 -16.20 -4.41
N LEU A 236 9.27 -16.45 -3.13
CA LEU A 236 8.10 -15.98 -2.38
C LEU A 236 8.54 -14.86 -1.44
N MET A 237 7.86 -13.70 -1.50
CA MET A 237 8.16 -12.55 -0.65
C MET A 237 6.91 -12.02 0.05
N PHE A 238 7.08 -11.59 1.30
CA PHE A 238 6.01 -10.97 2.08
C PHE A 238 6.46 -9.72 2.80
N GLU A 239 5.50 -8.77 2.96
CA GLU A 239 5.52 -7.85 4.08
C GLU A 239 5.00 -8.57 5.32
N LEU A 240 5.50 -8.20 6.51
CA LEU A 240 5.20 -8.84 7.79
C LEU A 240 4.61 -7.86 8.80
N GLY A 241 3.67 -8.33 9.58
CA GLY A 241 3.35 -7.73 10.87
C GLY A 241 4.51 -7.87 11.87
N GLU A 242 4.60 -6.95 12.80
CA GLU A 242 5.65 -6.98 13.84
C GLU A 242 5.60 -8.29 14.66
N GLY A 243 6.75 -8.94 14.79
CA GLY A 243 6.90 -10.20 15.54
C GLY A 243 6.44 -11.47 14.82
N GLN A 244 5.96 -11.38 13.57
CA GLN A 244 5.49 -12.54 12.80
C GLN A 244 6.59 -13.30 12.05
N ASP A 245 7.80 -12.74 11.99
CA ASP A 245 8.95 -13.24 11.21
C ASP A 245 9.24 -14.72 11.44
N LYS A 246 9.27 -15.17 12.70
CA LYS A 246 9.56 -16.56 13.05
C LYS A 246 8.47 -17.54 12.60
N ALA A 247 7.21 -17.15 12.75
CA ALA A 247 6.08 -17.99 12.35
C ALA A 247 6.02 -18.14 10.83
N VAL A 248 6.17 -17.03 10.11
CA VAL A 248 6.15 -17.04 8.63
C VAL A 248 7.37 -17.78 8.06
N SER A 249 8.57 -17.61 8.63
CA SER A 249 9.76 -18.39 8.27
C SER A 249 9.49 -19.90 8.36
N ARG A 250 8.88 -20.32 9.46
CA ARG A 250 8.52 -21.74 9.65
C ARG A 250 7.51 -22.23 8.61
N PHE A 251 6.47 -21.46 8.27
CA PHE A 251 5.52 -21.85 7.23
C PHE A 251 6.19 -21.99 5.86
N MET A 252 7.13 -21.10 5.54
CA MET A 252 7.91 -21.19 4.32
C MET A 252 8.78 -22.46 4.30
N GLU A 253 9.50 -22.78 5.40
CA GLU A 253 10.32 -23.99 5.51
C GLU A 253 9.50 -25.26 5.34
N GLU A 254 8.36 -25.36 6.05
CA GLU A 254 7.43 -26.49 5.98
C GLU A 254 6.82 -26.66 4.57
N SER A 255 6.77 -25.56 3.79
CA SER A 255 6.24 -25.55 2.40
C SER A 255 7.32 -25.74 1.34
N GLY A 256 8.57 -26.06 1.73
CA GLY A 256 9.65 -26.39 0.80
C GLY A 256 10.49 -25.20 0.32
N PHE A 257 10.37 -24.04 0.96
CA PHE A 257 11.25 -22.92 0.68
C PHE A 257 12.56 -23.05 1.44
N GLY A 258 13.64 -22.50 0.86
CA GLY A 258 14.97 -22.38 1.48
C GLY A 258 15.54 -20.99 1.27
N ASN A 259 16.77 -20.78 1.71
CA ASN A 259 17.44 -19.47 1.62
C ASN A 259 16.55 -18.35 2.15
N ILE A 260 15.93 -18.56 3.32
CA ILE A 260 15.02 -17.61 3.91
C ILE A 260 15.82 -16.42 4.44
N GLU A 261 15.47 -15.23 3.98
CA GLU A 261 16.08 -13.97 4.37
C GLU A 261 15.01 -13.05 4.95
N ILE A 262 15.37 -12.27 5.96
CA ILE A 262 14.51 -11.30 6.64
C ILE A 262 15.20 -9.94 6.59
N ARG A 263 14.44 -8.89 6.26
CA ARG A 263 14.91 -7.50 6.29
C ARG A 263 14.07 -6.65 7.24
N GLU A 264 14.71 -5.64 7.78
CA GLU A 264 14.13 -4.67 8.68
C GLU A 264 13.74 -3.39 7.90
N ASP A 265 12.77 -2.67 8.44
CA ASP A 265 12.43 -1.32 7.98
C ASP A 265 13.37 -0.25 8.60
N PHE A 266 13.14 1.03 8.27
CA PHE A 266 13.92 2.15 8.81
C PHE A 266 13.86 2.30 10.34
N ARG A 267 12.89 1.63 10.99
CA ARG A 267 12.71 1.61 12.45
C ARG A 267 13.33 0.37 13.09
N GLN A 268 14.08 -0.44 12.30
CA GLN A 268 14.71 -1.70 12.73
C GLN A 268 13.66 -2.76 13.16
N ILE A 269 12.47 -2.70 12.59
CA ILE A 269 11.43 -3.72 12.76
C ILE A 269 11.51 -4.68 11.57
N ARG A 270 11.52 -5.99 11.83
CA ARG A 270 11.48 -7.02 10.80
C ARG A 270 10.16 -6.98 10.05
N ARG A 271 10.22 -6.47 8.82
CA ARG A 271 9.05 -6.18 8.00
C ARG A 271 8.96 -6.96 6.71
N MET A 272 10.03 -7.60 6.29
CA MET A 272 10.05 -8.28 5.00
C MET A 272 10.71 -9.64 5.14
N ILE A 273 10.18 -10.63 4.42
CA ILE A 273 10.74 -11.98 4.35
C ILE A 273 10.71 -12.46 2.90
N ALA A 274 11.75 -13.17 2.50
CA ALA A 274 11.85 -13.82 1.20
C ALA A 274 12.39 -15.24 1.35
N GLY A 275 11.89 -16.18 0.55
CA GLY A 275 12.43 -17.54 0.48
C GLY A 275 12.38 -18.05 -0.96
N THR A 276 13.32 -18.92 -1.30
CA THR A 276 13.45 -19.53 -2.63
C THR A 276 12.85 -20.93 -2.63
N LYS A 277 12.02 -21.26 -3.61
CA LYS A 277 11.52 -22.62 -3.83
C LYS A 277 12.68 -23.56 -4.10
N ARG A 278 12.73 -24.68 -3.36
CA ARG A 278 13.76 -25.75 -3.51
C ARG A 278 13.34 -26.73 -4.60
#